data_27446f0ce031de27427e15313ca5bdf3
#
_entry.id   27446f0ce031de27427e15313ca5bdf3
#
_cell.length_a   1.000
_cell.length_b   1.000
_cell.length_c   1.000
_cell.angle_alpha   90.00
_cell.angle_beta   90.00
_cell.angle_gamma   90.00
#
_symmetry.space_group_name_H-M   'P 1'
#
loop_
_entity.id
_entity.type
_entity.pdbx_description
1 polymer ?
#
loop_
_entity_poly.entity_id
_entity_poly.type
_entity_poly.pdbx_seq_one_letter_code
_entity_poly.pdbx_strand_id
1 'polypeptide(L)'
;MTSTIRSSRAARILRAALSFAAAALAPAVAGALPFWLRLPEQVSTYAPEVDGIFHLIMWITGVIFVVVELVLLGFLWKYRHREGRVATYTHGNNRLEVVWTILPALICVMLALLSRRVWETIKEKMPHEALEVHVMGEQFAWNFRYPGADGKFDTPDDILTLNQLHFPVGKPVVVTLTSKDVIHSFFLPEFRVKQDAVPGMKTRIWFEGTKVGHWEIACAELCGLGHYRMKGFVTVDTPADYEKWLAEQAAEQKQAAAAPKEGGNS
;
A
#
# COMPACT_ATOMS: atom_id res chain seq x y z
N MET A 1 1.78 -6.03 58.69
CA MET A 1 2.96 -6.10 57.77
C MET A 1 2.67 -6.41 56.30
N THR A 2 1.46 -6.75 55.92
CA THR A 2 1.09 -7.21 54.54
C THR A 2 0.72 -6.07 53.55
N SER A 3 0.39 -4.86 54.05
CA SER A 3 -0.04 -3.74 53.18
C SER A 3 1.09 -3.02 52.43
N THR A 4 2.25 -2.92 53.03
CA THR A 4 3.42 -2.23 52.49
C THR A 4 4.07 -2.98 51.30
N ILE A 5 4.01 -4.32 51.30
CA ILE A 5 4.60 -5.15 50.23
C ILE A 5 3.72 -5.12 48.94
N ARG A 6 2.39 -5.00 49.08
CA ARG A 6 1.48 -4.90 47.93
C ARG A 6 1.61 -3.57 47.15
N SER A 7 1.81 -2.46 47.90
CA SER A 7 2.02 -1.15 47.26
C SER A 7 3.30 -1.07 46.43
N SER A 8 4.36 -1.74 46.88
CA SER A 8 5.68 -1.75 46.22
C SER A 8 5.69 -2.57 44.92
N ARG A 9 4.86 -3.64 44.83
CA ARG A 9 4.72 -4.44 43.58
C ARG A 9 3.93 -3.68 42.52
N ALA A 10 2.81 -3.06 42.89
CA ALA A 10 2.00 -2.27 41.97
C ALA A 10 2.77 -1.06 41.44
N ALA A 11 3.52 -0.38 42.27
CA ALA A 11 4.38 0.74 41.87
C ALA A 11 5.52 0.30 40.95
N ARG A 12 6.09 -0.90 41.14
CA ARG A 12 7.11 -1.45 40.24
C ARG A 12 6.54 -1.82 38.88
N ILE A 13 5.36 -2.46 38.83
CA ILE A 13 4.67 -2.80 37.56
C ILE A 13 4.30 -1.53 36.79
N LEU A 14 3.78 -0.51 37.49
CA LEU A 14 3.44 0.77 36.86
C LEU A 14 4.68 1.48 36.30
N ARG A 15 5.78 1.51 37.08
CA ARG A 15 7.06 2.07 36.60
C ARG A 15 7.62 1.30 35.40
N ALA A 16 7.57 -0.03 35.42
CA ALA A 16 7.99 -0.87 34.31
C ALA A 16 7.14 -0.61 33.04
N ALA A 17 5.81 -0.51 33.20
CA ALA A 17 4.90 -0.18 32.11
C ALA A 17 5.14 1.23 31.54
N LEU A 18 5.35 2.23 32.41
CA LEU A 18 5.69 3.59 31.99
C LEU A 18 7.06 3.66 31.32
N SER A 19 8.05 2.92 31.81
CA SER A 19 9.38 2.86 31.20
C SER A 19 9.32 2.16 29.82
N PHE A 20 8.52 1.11 29.68
CA PHE A 20 8.31 0.43 28.40
C PHE A 20 7.58 1.32 27.39
N ALA A 21 6.54 2.04 27.83
CA ALA A 21 5.83 3.02 27.01
C ALA A 21 6.74 4.18 26.59
N ALA A 22 7.57 4.69 27.52
CA ALA A 22 8.55 5.73 27.22
C ALA A 22 9.64 5.25 26.25
N ALA A 23 10.13 4.02 26.41
CA ALA A 23 11.10 3.41 25.49
C ALA A 23 10.50 3.13 24.09
N ALA A 24 9.23 2.80 24.00
CA ALA A 24 8.52 2.63 22.73
C ALA A 24 8.25 3.97 22.01
N LEU A 25 8.07 5.07 22.77
CA LEU A 25 7.83 6.42 22.25
C LEU A 25 9.14 7.18 21.95
N ALA A 26 10.24 6.82 22.59
CA ALA A 26 11.53 7.51 22.46
C ALA A 26 12.06 7.58 21.01
N PRO A 27 11.96 6.53 20.17
CA PRO A 27 12.39 6.60 18.76
C PRO A 27 11.53 7.53 17.92
N ALA A 28 10.24 7.65 18.23
CA ALA A 28 9.32 8.53 17.50
C ALA A 28 9.63 10.01 17.73
N VAL A 29 10.11 10.35 18.95
CA VAL A 29 10.54 11.71 19.30
C VAL A 29 11.90 12.04 18.68
N ALA A 30 12.76 11.05 18.45
CA ALA A 30 14.07 11.21 17.83
C ALA A 30 14.07 11.20 16.30
N GLY A 31 12.91 11.16 15.65
CA GLY A 31 12.77 11.18 14.19
C GLY A 31 13.16 9.87 13.46
N ALA A 32 13.56 8.83 14.19
CA ALA A 32 13.89 7.52 13.62
C ALA A 32 12.82 6.49 14.00
N LEU A 33 11.81 6.34 13.16
CA LEU A 33 10.88 5.21 13.31
C LEU A 33 11.63 3.88 13.24
N PRO A 34 11.30 2.88 14.09
CA PRO A 34 11.79 1.52 13.93
C PRO A 34 11.55 1.03 12.50
N PHE A 35 12.44 0.21 11.96
CA PHE A 35 12.37 -0.21 10.54
C PHE A 35 11.02 -0.83 10.16
N TRP A 36 10.36 -1.55 11.09
CA TRP A 36 9.03 -2.17 10.88
C TRP A 36 7.85 -1.18 10.87
N LEU A 37 8.07 0.09 11.24
CA LEU A 37 7.09 1.17 11.12
C LEU A 37 7.40 2.12 9.95
N ARG A 38 8.48 1.87 9.21
CA ARG A 38 8.84 2.68 8.05
C ARG A 38 8.05 2.20 6.85
N LEU A 39 7.43 3.13 6.17
CA LEU A 39 6.88 2.86 4.85
C LEU A 39 8.03 2.63 3.85
N PRO A 40 7.80 1.87 2.77
CA PRO A 40 8.75 1.77 1.66
C PRO A 40 9.15 3.15 1.12
N GLU A 41 10.25 3.22 0.40
CA GLU A 41 10.72 4.44 -0.25
C GLU A 41 9.61 5.07 -1.12
N GLN A 42 9.55 6.40 -1.16
CA GLN A 42 8.62 7.12 -2.02
C GLN A 42 9.24 7.30 -3.41
N VAL A 43 8.60 6.76 -4.43
CA VAL A 43 9.12 6.78 -5.80
C VAL A 43 8.13 7.41 -6.79
N SER A 44 6.89 7.66 -6.39
CA SER A 44 5.91 8.33 -7.27
C SER A 44 5.62 9.77 -6.82
N THR A 45 5.12 10.57 -7.75
CA THR A 45 4.78 11.98 -7.53
C THR A 45 3.70 12.19 -6.47
N TYR A 46 2.75 11.26 -6.29
CA TYR A 46 1.68 11.36 -5.29
C TYR A 46 1.92 10.52 -4.02
N ALA A 47 3.02 9.76 -3.96
CA ALA A 47 3.34 8.97 -2.76
C ALA A 47 3.39 9.80 -1.46
N PRO A 48 3.95 11.03 -1.45
CA PRO A 48 3.94 11.86 -0.24
C PRO A 48 2.53 12.22 0.27
N GLU A 49 1.57 12.46 -0.64
CA GLU A 49 0.19 12.78 -0.26
C GLU A 49 -0.52 11.55 0.35
N VAL A 50 -0.32 10.37 -0.23
CA VAL A 50 -0.86 9.11 0.29
C VAL A 50 -0.29 8.82 1.67
N ASP A 51 1.03 8.95 1.85
CA ASP A 51 1.71 8.74 3.12
C ASP A 51 1.26 9.77 4.16
N GLY A 52 0.98 11.01 3.76
CA GLY A 52 0.44 12.05 4.63
C GLY A 52 -0.92 11.65 5.25
N ILE A 53 -1.84 11.15 4.44
CA ILE A 53 -3.14 10.63 4.92
C ILE A 53 -2.94 9.40 5.81
N PHE A 54 -2.06 8.48 5.41
CA PHE A 54 -1.75 7.29 6.20
C PHE A 54 -1.22 7.66 7.60
N HIS A 55 -0.25 8.58 7.68
CA HIS A 55 0.29 9.02 8.95
C HIS A 55 -0.75 9.76 9.81
N LEU A 56 -1.61 10.58 9.19
CA LEU A 56 -2.70 11.24 9.91
C LEU A 56 -3.64 10.21 10.56
N ILE A 57 -4.05 9.18 9.81
CA ILE A 57 -4.89 8.09 10.32
C ILE A 57 -4.17 7.36 11.45
N MET A 58 -2.89 7.01 11.26
CA MET A 58 -2.09 6.34 12.28
C MET A 58 -1.98 7.14 13.58
N TRP A 59 -1.79 8.47 13.49
CA TRP A 59 -1.76 9.33 14.67
C TRP A 59 -3.11 9.39 15.39
N ILE A 60 -4.21 9.60 14.65
CA ILE A 60 -5.56 9.65 15.25
C ILE A 60 -5.88 8.32 15.95
N THR A 61 -5.70 7.20 15.26
CA THR A 61 -6.00 5.87 15.80
C THR A 61 -5.05 5.49 16.94
N GLY A 62 -3.79 5.85 16.83
CA GLY A 62 -2.78 5.62 17.89
C GLY A 62 -3.10 6.38 19.18
N VAL A 63 -3.51 7.65 19.10
CA VAL A 63 -3.94 8.43 20.27
C VAL A 63 -5.18 7.82 20.89
N ILE A 64 -6.19 7.48 20.09
CA ILE A 64 -7.43 6.84 20.57
C ILE A 64 -7.11 5.52 21.26
N PHE A 65 -6.27 4.68 20.64
CA PHE A 65 -5.83 3.40 21.20
C PHE A 65 -5.20 3.59 22.58
N VAL A 66 -4.21 4.47 22.69
CA VAL A 66 -3.53 4.74 23.98
C VAL A 66 -4.49 5.22 25.05
N VAL A 67 -5.42 6.14 24.70
CA VAL A 67 -6.43 6.64 25.64
C VAL A 67 -7.35 5.51 26.11
N VAL A 68 -7.85 4.69 25.21
CA VAL A 68 -8.74 3.57 25.55
C VAL A 68 -8.02 2.56 26.44
N GLU A 69 -6.78 2.18 26.11
CA GLU A 69 -5.99 1.25 26.93
C GLU A 69 -5.71 1.81 28.34
N LEU A 70 -5.35 3.07 28.46
CA LEU A 70 -5.12 3.69 29.75
C LEU A 70 -6.39 3.75 30.61
N VAL A 71 -7.54 4.05 29.99
CA VAL A 71 -8.86 4.05 30.69
C VAL A 71 -9.21 2.62 31.11
N LEU A 72 -9.02 1.63 30.23
CA LEU A 72 -9.26 0.23 30.54
C LEU A 72 -8.39 -0.25 31.71
N LEU A 73 -7.11 -0.01 31.66
CA LEU A 73 -6.15 -0.38 32.75
C LEU A 73 -6.50 0.35 34.04
N GLY A 74 -6.89 1.63 33.96
CA GLY A 74 -7.37 2.41 35.09
C GLY A 74 -8.61 1.82 35.73
N PHE A 75 -9.57 1.37 34.93
CA PHE A 75 -10.79 0.70 35.43
C PHE A 75 -10.48 -0.67 36.03
N LEU A 76 -9.65 -1.49 35.40
CA LEU A 76 -9.20 -2.78 35.96
C LEU A 76 -8.54 -2.59 37.32
N TRP A 77 -7.71 -1.57 37.46
CA TRP A 77 -7.07 -1.26 38.74
C TRP A 77 -8.03 -0.69 39.76
N LYS A 78 -8.88 0.28 39.39
CA LYS A 78 -9.83 0.96 40.28
C LYS A 78 -10.93 0.03 40.74
N TYR A 79 -11.52 -0.78 39.84
CA TYR A 79 -12.68 -1.64 40.11
C TYR A 79 -12.33 -3.11 40.37
N ARG A 80 -11.04 -3.44 40.56
CA ARG A 80 -10.63 -4.77 40.96
C ARG A 80 -11.36 -5.25 42.22
N HIS A 81 -11.61 -6.55 42.31
CA HIS A 81 -12.28 -7.15 43.46
C HIS A 81 -11.57 -6.78 44.78
N ARG A 82 -12.39 -6.39 45.78
CA ARG A 82 -11.98 -6.16 47.17
C ARG A 82 -13.08 -6.71 48.09
N GLU A 83 -12.73 -7.39 49.17
CA GLU A 83 -13.70 -7.87 50.17
C GLU A 83 -14.56 -6.71 50.68
N GLY A 84 -15.88 -6.94 50.78
CA GLY A 84 -16.85 -5.98 51.27
C GLY A 84 -17.25 -4.87 50.28
N ARG A 85 -16.70 -4.89 49.06
CA ARG A 85 -17.08 -3.89 48.03
C ARG A 85 -18.22 -4.45 47.18
N VAL A 86 -19.32 -3.70 47.16
CA VAL A 86 -20.51 -3.99 46.33
C VAL A 86 -20.50 -3.04 45.13
N ALA A 87 -20.87 -3.58 43.95
CA ALA A 87 -21.01 -2.77 42.73
C ALA A 87 -22.22 -1.82 42.84
N THR A 88 -22.04 -0.57 42.42
CA THR A 88 -23.12 0.41 42.33
C THR A 88 -23.81 0.26 40.97
N TYR A 89 -25.13 0.18 40.98
CA TYR A 89 -25.89 0.21 39.74
C TYR A 89 -25.89 1.61 39.15
N THR A 90 -25.54 1.73 37.87
CA THR A 90 -25.57 3.01 37.14
C THR A 90 -26.42 2.89 35.90
N HIS A 91 -27.21 3.94 35.61
CA HIS A 91 -27.92 4.08 34.35
C HIS A 91 -27.01 4.62 33.25
N GLY A 92 -27.42 4.49 31.99
CA GLY A 92 -26.74 5.11 30.86
C GLY A 92 -26.62 6.62 30.98
N ASN A 93 -25.71 7.21 30.19
CA ASN A 93 -25.50 8.65 30.18
C ASN A 93 -25.62 9.19 28.74
N ASN A 94 -26.76 9.70 28.38
CA ASN A 94 -27.06 10.20 27.03
C ASN A 94 -26.06 11.27 26.55
N ARG A 95 -25.50 12.08 27.47
CA ARG A 95 -24.48 13.08 27.06
C ARG A 95 -23.16 12.41 26.62
N LEU A 96 -22.73 11.38 27.34
CA LEU A 96 -21.58 10.60 26.94
C LEU A 96 -21.84 9.86 25.63
N GLU A 97 -23.05 9.31 25.46
CA GLU A 97 -23.44 8.61 24.21
C GLU A 97 -23.37 9.54 23.01
N VAL A 98 -23.88 10.75 23.13
CA VAL A 98 -23.79 11.77 22.07
C VAL A 98 -22.32 12.10 21.76
N VAL A 99 -21.48 12.29 22.77
CA VAL A 99 -20.06 12.66 22.57
C VAL A 99 -19.31 11.56 21.83
N TRP A 100 -19.41 10.29 22.28
CA TRP A 100 -18.67 9.22 21.64
C TRP A 100 -19.24 8.75 20.28
N THR A 101 -20.44 9.20 19.94
CA THR A 101 -21.01 8.99 18.61
C THR A 101 -20.63 10.12 17.65
N ILE A 102 -20.81 11.37 18.06
CA ILE A 102 -20.62 12.52 17.19
C ILE A 102 -19.12 12.78 16.91
N LEU A 103 -18.28 12.68 17.92
CA LEU A 103 -16.84 12.97 17.73
C LEU A 103 -16.17 12.03 16.70
N PRO A 104 -16.31 10.71 16.79
CA PRO A 104 -15.78 9.82 15.74
C PRO A 104 -16.43 10.04 14.37
N ALA A 105 -17.75 10.33 14.32
CA ALA A 105 -18.41 10.62 13.06
C ALA A 105 -17.81 11.87 12.38
N LEU A 106 -17.55 12.93 13.12
CA LEU A 106 -16.90 14.14 12.59
C LEU A 106 -15.47 13.86 12.11
N ILE A 107 -14.71 13.03 12.83
CA ILE A 107 -13.37 12.59 12.40
C ILE A 107 -13.45 11.82 11.07
N CYS A 108 -14.40 10.89 10.94
CA CYS A 108 -14.60 10.13 9.69
C CYS A 108 -14.96 11.05 8.52
N VAL A 109 -15.88 12.02 8.72
CA VAL A 109 -16.23 13.00 7.68
C VAL A 109 -15.02 13.84 7.28
N MET A 110 -14.26 14.33 8.25
CA MET A 110 -13.02 15.08 7.99
C MET A 110 -12.04 14.26 7.16
N LEU A 111 -11.76 13.01 7.54
CA LEU A 111 -10.86 12.12 6.80
C LEU A 111 -11.37 11.84 5.38
N ALA A 112 -12.67 11.62 5.20
CA ALA A 112 -13.27 11.43 3.88
C ALA A 112 -13.06 12.65 2.97
N LEU A 113 -13.27 13.87 3.50
CA LEU A 113 -13.07 15.11 2.75
C LEU A 113 -11.59 15.34 2.38
N LEU A 114 -10.66 15.04 3.29
CA LEU A 114 -9.22 15.13 3.02
C LEU A 114 -8.76 14.10 1.99
N SER A 115 -9.22 12.86 2.13
CA SER A 115 -8.86 11.77 1.21
C SER A 115 -9.42 11.95 -0.20
N ARG A 116 -10.53 12.68 -0.35
CA ARG A 116 -11.17 12.92 -1.65
C ARG A 116 -10.22 13.57 -2.66
N ARG A 117 -9.43 14.56 -2.23
CA ARG A 117 -8.46 15.25 -3.11
C ARG A 117 -7.43 14.28 -3.67
N VAL A 118 -6.87 13.43 -2.80
CA VAL A 118 -5.88 12.41 -3.21
C VAL A 118 -6.52 11.40 -4.16
N TRP A 119 -7.75 10.97 -3.86
CA TRP A 119 -8.52 10.09 -4.73
C TRP A 119 -8.75 10.69 -6.13
N GLU A 120 -9.18 11.95 -6.22
CA GLU A 120 -9.38 12.66 -7.48
C GLU A 120 -8.09 12.73 -8.30
N THR A 121 -6.94 12.98 -7.66
CA THR A 121 -5.64 13.01 -8.32
C THR A 121 -5.28 11.64 -8.89
N ILE A 122 -5.49 10.56 -8.14
CA ILE A 122 -5.07 9.21 -8.53
C ILE A 122 -6.02 8.57 -9.55
N LYS A 123 -7.33 8.83 -9.44
CA LYS A 123 -8.34 8.09 -10.21
C LYS A 123 -9.03 8.90 -11.31
N GLU A 124 -9.21 10.18 -11.14
CA GLU A 124 -10.02 11.01 -12.05
C GLU A 124 -9.15 11.85 -13.00
N LYS A 125 -8.00 12.32 -12.54
CA LYS A 125 -7.11 13.20 -13.30
C LYS A 125 -6.01 12.41 -14.01
N MET A 126 -6.38 11.59 -14.99
CA MET A 126 -5.38 10.90 -15.81
C MET A 126 -4.66 11.88 -16.75
N PRO A 127 -3.32 11.83 -16.80
CA PRO A 127 -2.55 12.66 -17.71
C PRO A 127 -2.87 12.36 -19.18
N HIS A 128 -2.98 13.39 -20.01
CA HIS A 128 -3.26 13.24 -21.45
C HIS A 128 -2.03 12.78 -22.26
N GLU A 129 -0.83 13.19 -21.84
CA GLU A 129 0.44 12.84 -22.49
C GLU A 129 1.19 11.80 -21.66
N ALA A 130 0.65 10.62 -21.55
CA ALA A 130 1.23 9.52 -20.80
C ALA A 130 1.75 8.43 -21.72
N LEU A 131 2.76 7.70 -21.26
CA LEU A 131 3.10 6.41 -21.83
C LEU A 131 1.98 5.41 -21.50
N GLU A 132 1.34 4.83 -22.50
CA GLU A 132 0.36 3.78 -22.27
C GLU A 132 1.03 2.41 -22.28
N VAL A 133 0.66 1.55 -21.30
CA VAL A 133 1.10 0.16 -21.20
C VAL A 133 -0.10 -0.71 -20.87
N HIS A 134 -0.31 -1.78 -21.62
CA HIS A 134 -1.30 -2.79 -21.26
C HIS A 134 -0.65 -3.87 -20.38
N VAL A 135 -1.31 -4.21 -19.28
CA VAL A 135 -0.84 -5.24 -18.35
C VAL A 135 -1.91 -6.29 -18.16
N MET A 136 -1.54 -7.54 -18.38
CA MET A 136 -2.42 -8.68 -18.17
C MET A 136 -1.84 -9.62 -17.12
N GLY A 137 -2.58 -9.82 -16.01
CA GLY A 137 -2.25 -10.84 -15.02
C GLY A 137 -2.70 -12.22 -15.51
N GLU A 138 -1.84 -13.22 -15.29
CA GLU A 138 -2.19 -14.64 -15.42
C GLU A 138 -1.50 -15.44 -14.32
N GLN A 139 -1.93 -16.64 -14.05
CA GLN A 139 -1.32 -17.51 -13.05
C GLN A 139 0.02 -18.08 -13.58
N PHE A 140 1.24 -17.62 -13.18
CA PHE A 140 1.52 -16.68 -12.10
C PHE A 140 2.53 -15.65 -12.59
N ALA A 141 2.14 -14.84 -13.55
CA ALA A 141 3.00 -13.89 -14.25
C ALA A 141 2.27 -12.60 -14.61
N TRP A 142 3.05 -11.55 -14.87
CA TRP A 142 2.59 -10.28 -15.40
C TRP A 142 3.07 -10.12 -16.84
N ASN A 143 2.14 -10.02 -17.79
CA ASN A 143 2.44 -9.77 -19.20
C ASN A 143 2.27 -8.27 -19.47
N PHE A 144 3.30 -7.64 -19.97
CA PHE A 144 3.28 -6.24 -20.36
C PHE A 144 3.30 -6.11 -21.87
N ARG A 145 2.53 -5.17 -22.38
CA ARG A 145 2.47 -4.86 -23.80
C ARG A 145 2.65 -3.36 -23.99
N TYR A 146 3.59 -2.99 -24.81
CA TYR A 146 3.85 -1.63 -25.24
C TYR A 146 3.41 -1.47 -26.70
N PRO A 147 2.94 -0.29 -27.11
CA PRO A 147 2.69 -0.04 -28.51
C PRO A 147 4.01 -0.08 -29.30
N GLY A 148 3.92 -0.63 -30.51
CA GLY A 148 5.06 -0.65 -31.43
C GLY A 148 5.36 0.73 -32.03
N ALA A 149 6.07 0.71 -33.15
CA ALA A 149 6.46 1.93 -33.85
C ALA A 149 5.28 2.71 -34.42
N ASP A 150 4.14 2.07 -34.65
CA ASP A 150 2.90 2.70 -35.13
C ASP A 150 2.09 3.39 -34.02
N GLY A 151 2.50 3.25 -32.75
CA GLY A 151 1.85 3.82 -31.57
C GLY A 151 0.49 3.21 -31.25
N LYS A 152 0.13 2.08 -31.83
CA LYS A 152 -1.15 1.39 -31.61
C LYS A 152 -0.93 0.08 -30.89
N PHE A 153 -1.97 -0.37 -30.17
CA PHE A 153 -2.01 -1.72 -29.58
C PHE A 153 -2.71 -2.71 -30.47
N ASP A 154 -2.46 -3.98 -30.19
CA ASP A 154 -3.00 -5.13 -30.92
C ASP A 154 -2.54 -5.20 -32.38
N THR A 155 -1.31 -4.74 -32.62
CA THR A 155 -0.63 -4.78 -33.92
C THR A 155 0.58 -5.74 -33.88
N PRO A 156 1.08 -6.23 -35.01
CA PRO A 156 2.17 -7.20 -35.06
C PRO A 156 3.52 -6.66 -34.54
N ASP A 157 3.67 -5.35 -34.40
CA ASP A 157 4.86 -4.68 -33.89
C ASP A 157 4.81 -4.34 -32.41
N ASP A 158 3.72 -4.72 -31.68
CA ASP A 158 3.62 -4.59 -30.23
C ASP A 158 4.80 -5.26 -29.54
N ILE A 159 5.36 -4.60 -28.54
CA ILE A 159 6.47 -5.13 -27.75
C ILE A 159 5.92 -5.79 -26.50
N LEU A 160 6.21 -7.09 -26.36
CA LEU A 160 5.74 -7.93 -25.26
C LEU A 160 6.89 -8.23 -24.29
N THR A 161 6.68 -8.01 -23.00
CA THR A 161 7.64 -8.39 -21.98
C THR A 161 6.96 -9.19 -20.86
N LEU A 162 7.72 -10.08 -20.24
CA LEU A 162 7.25 -10.93 -19.15
C LEU A 162 7.86 -10.49 -17.84
N ASN A 163 7.00 -10.14 -16.88
CA ASN A 163 7.40 -9.72 -15.52
C ASN A 163 8.34 -8.51 -15.46
N GLN A 164 8.42 -7.71 -16.52
CA GLN A 164 9.29 -6.53 -16.60
C GLN A 164 8.53 -5.33 -17.16
N LEU A 165 8.39 -4.30 -16.34
CA LEU A 165 7.84 -3.01 -16.70
C LEU A 165 8.97 -1.98 -16.73
N HIS A 166 9.15 -1.30 -17.86
CA HIS A 166 10.12 -0.23 -18.04
C HIS A 166 9.45 1.06 -18.45
N PHE A 167 9.91 2.19 -17.94
CA PHE A 167 9.45 3.52 -18.37
C PHE A 167 10.44 4.60 -17.94
N PRO A 168 10.47 5.76 -18.64
CA PRO A 168 11.41 6.82 -18.33
C PRO A 168 10.97 7.65 -17.11
N VAL A 169 11.94 8.09 -16.31
CA VAL A 169 11.72 8.99 -15.17
C VAL A 169 11.06 10.29 -15.59
N GLY A 170 10.13 10.79 -14.77
CA GLY A 170 9.43 12.06 -15.00
C GLY A 170 8.39 12.02 -16.11
N LYS A 171 8.08 10.84 -16.66
CA LYS A 171 7.00 10.66 -17.63
C LYS A 171 5.84 9.91 -16.98
N PRO A 172 4.62 10.44 -17.01
CA PRO A 172 3.46 9.71 -16.55
C PRO A 172 3.24 8.42 -17.34
N VAL A 173 2.87 7.36 -16.65
CA VAL A 173 2.52 6.07 -17.23
C VAL A 173 1.07 5.75 -16.91
N VAL A 174 0.28 5.45 -17.92
CA VAL A 174 -1.08 4.94 -17.78
C VAL A 174 -1.05 3.44 -18.05
N VAL A 175 -1.46 2.67 -17.06
CA VAL A 175 -1.55 1.22 -17.16
C VAL A 175 -3.01 0.81 -17.32
N THR A 176 -3.31 0.10 -18.40
CA THR A 176 -4.58 -0.59 -18.59
C THR A 176 -4.44 -2.04 -18.15
N LEU A 177 -5.13 -2.39 -17.06
CA LEU A 177 -5.06 -3.70 -16.40
C LEU A 177 -6.20 -4.61 -16.85
N THR A 178 -5.84 -5.85 -17.13
CA THR A 178 -6.77 -6.96 -17.40
C THR A 178 -6.30 -8.22 -16.71
N SER A 179 -7.16 -9.22 -16.63
CA SER A 179 -6.78 -10.57 -16.20
C SER A 179 -7.24 -11.60 -17.23
N LYS A 180 -6.42 -12.63 -17.40
CA LYS A 180 -6.67 -13.77 -18.30
C LYS A 180 -7.52 -14.85 -17.65
N ASP A 181 -7.40 -15.03 -16.34
CA ASP A 181 -7.92 -16.21 -15.61
C ASP A 181 -8.69 -15.84 -14.34
N VAL A 182 -8.00 -15.45 -13.26
CA VAL A 182 -8.57 -15.13 -11.95
C VAL A 182 -8.29 -13.68 -11.59
N ILE A 183 -8.78 -13.21 -10.43
CA ILE A 183 -8.45 -11.88 -9.93
C ILE A 183 -6.99 -11.87 -9.46
N HIS A 184 -6.24 -10.87 -9.91
CA HIS A 184 -4.91 -10.49 -9.41
C HIS A 184 -4.96 -9.05 -8.93
N SER A 185 -3.96 -8.60 -8.18
CA SER A 185 -3.84 -7.19 -7.82
C SER A 185 -2.43 -6.69 -8.14
N PHE A 186 -2.34 -5.76 -9.06
CA PHE A 186 -1.10 -5.12 -9.48
C PHE A 186 -0.67 -4.12 -8.40
N PHE A 187 0.42 -4.42 -7.70
CA PHE A 187 0.86 -3.66 -6.55
C PHE A 187 2.33 -3.25 -6.65
N LEU A 188 2.56 -1.93 -6.60
CA LEU A 188 3.86 -1.30 -6.53
C LEU A 188 3.97 -0.53 -5.19
N PRO A 189 4.54 -1.14 -4.15
CA PRO A 189 4.59 -0.55 -2.81
C PRO A 189 5.24 0.83 -2.76
N GLU A 190 6.39 0.99 -3.43
CA GLU A 190 7.18 2.21 -3.43
C GLU A 190 6.50 3.36 -4.19
N PHE A 191 5.61 3.02 -5.13
CA PHE A 191 4.81 3.98 -5.89
C PHE A 191 3.47 4.31 -5.23
N ARG A 192 3.07 3.59 -4.18
CA ARG A 192 1.71 3.66 -3.57
C ARG A 192 0.60 3.36 -4.55
N VAL A 193 0.88 2.49 -5.52
CA VAL A 193 -0.07 2.02 -6.54
C VAL A 193 -0.57 0.65 -6.20
N LYS A 194 -1.88 0.48 -6.18
CA LYS A 194 -2.53 -0.84 -6.10
C LYS A 194 -3.83 -0.81 -6.89
N GLN A 195 -4.01 -1.79 -7.78
CA GLN A 195 -5.23 -1.92 -8.56
C GLN A 195 -5.48 -3.38 -8.93
N ASP A 196 -6.71 -3.83 -8.74
CA ASP A 196 -7.09 -5.19 -9.09
C ASP A 196 -7.24 -5.34 -10.61
N ALA A 197 -6.71 -6.46 -11.11
CA ALA A 197 -6.88 -6.95 -12.46
C ALA A 197 -7.96 -8.04 -12.43
N VAL A 198 -9.15 -7.72 -12.96
CA VAL A 198 -10.33 -8.56 -12.89
C VAL A 198 -10.65 -9.15 -14.26
N PRO A 199 -10.93 -10.47 -14.37
CA PRO A 199 -11.33 -11.09 -15.64
C PRO A 199 -12.54 -10.38 -16.27
N GLY A 200 -12.46 -10.10 -17.58
CA GLY A 200 -13.54 -9.44 -18.33
C GLY A 200 -13.66 -7.93 -18.10
N MET A 201 -12.83 -7.33 -17.23
CA MET A 201 -12.81 -5.89 -16.99
C MET A 201 -11.49 -5.27 -17.44
N LYS A 202 -11.58 -4.00 -17.92
CA LYS A 202 -10.41 -3.15 -18.16
C LYS A 202 -10.42 -2.03 -17.10
N THR A 203 -9.43 -2.04 -16.21
CA THR A 203 -9.25 -0.98 -15.22
C THR A 203 -8.03 -0.15 -15.60
N ARG A 204 -8.04 1.13 -15.23
CA ARG A 204 -6.94 2.06 -15.56
C ARG A 204 -6.40 2.70 -14.29
N ILE A 205 -5.09 2.80 -14.21
CA ILE A 205 -4.34 3.55 -13.20
C ILE A 205 -3.23 4.31 -13.87
N TRP A 206 -2.71 5.31 -13.19
CA TRP A 206 -1.53 6.03 -13.64
C TRP A 206 -0.57 6.28 -12.49
N PHE A 207 0.68 6.48 -12.82
CA PHE A 207 1.73 6.89 -11.89
C PHE A 207 2.89 7.51 -12.68
N GLU A 208 3.76 8.23 -11.96
CA GLU A 208 4.95 8.85 -12.51
C GLU A 208 6.11 8.59 -11.56
N GLY A 209 7.19 8.02 -12.08
CA GLY A 209 8.41 7.73 -11.31
C GLY A 209 9.26 8.98 -11.12
N THR A 210 9.67 9.25 -9.89
CA THR A 210 10.50 10.41 -9.53
C THR A 210 11.99 10.12 -9.46
N LYS A 211 12.38 8.83 -9.50
CA LYS A 211 13.76 8.37 -9.37
C LYS A 211 14.05 7.26 -10.35
N VAL A 212 15.25 7.24 -10.91
CA VAL A 212 15.79 6.10 -11.64
C VAL A 212 16.13 4.98 -10.65
N GLY A 213 15.75 3.75 -10.99
CA GLY A 213 15.98 2.60 -10.13
C GLY A 213 15.15 1.38 -10.51
N HIS A 214 15.17 0.39 -9.64
CA HIS A 214 14.56 -0.90 -9.85
C HIS A 214 13.81 -1.36 -8.59
N TRP A 215 12.54 -1.75 -8.75
CA TRP A 215 11.66 -2.16 -7.64
C TRP A 215 10.83 -3.37 -8.04
N GLU A 216 10.15 -3.97 -7.05
CA GLU A 216 9.33 -5.16 -7.24
C GLU A 216 7.86 -4.80 -7.51
N ILE A 217 7.22 -5.57 -8.38
CA ILE A 217 5.78 -5.61 -8.59
C ILE A 217 5.27 -6.88 -7.91
N ALA A 218 4.38 -6.76 -6.94
CA ALA A 218 3.78 -7.90 -6.25
C ALA A 218 2.34 -8.15 -6.73
N CYS A 219 1.89 -9.39 -6.63
CA CYS A 219 0.46 -9.69 -6.67
C CYS A 219 -0.11 -9.56 -5.26
N ALA A 220 -1.10 -8.68 -5.06
CA ALA A 220 -1.69 -8.40 -3.76
C ALA A 220 -3.13 -8.95 -3.59
N GLU A 221 -3.55 -9.88 -4.46
CA GLU A 221 -4.81 -10.63 -4.35
C GLU A 221 -4.55 -12.12 -4.55
N LEU A 222 -5.15 -12.97 -3.68
CA LEU A 222 -4.93 -14.41 -3.71
C LEU A 222 -5.40 -15.00 -5.04
N CYS A 223 -4.46 -15.36 -5.91
CA CYS A 223 -4.72 -15.84 -7.26
C CYS A 223 -4.46 -17.34 -7.47
N GLY A 224 -4.10 -18.10 -6.43
CA GLY A 224 -3.86 -19.54 -6.49
C GLY A 224 -2.59 -19.99 -5.78
N LEU A 225 -2.17 -21.23 -6.00
CA LEU A 225 -1.04 -21.86 -5.31
C LEU A 225 0.30 -21.12 -5.49
N GLY A 226 0.52 -20.49 -6.64
CA GLY A 226 1.73 -19.73 -6.94
C GLY A 226 1.67 -18.25 -6.56
N HIS A 227 0.59 -17.78 -5.91
CA HIS A 227 0.38 -16.39 -5.54
C HIS A 227 1.61 -15.76 -4.84
N TYR A 228 2.19 -16.44 -3.87
CA TYR A 228 3.35 -15.98 -3.10
C TYR A 228 4.61 -15.74 -3.93
N ARG A 229 4.69 -16.29 -5.15
CA ARG A 229 5.80 -16.15 -6.10
C ARG A 229 5.48 -15.23 -7.27
N MET A 230 4.20 -14.87 -7.45
CA MET A 230 3.79 -14.02 -8.56
C MET A 230 4.30 -12.61 -8.36
N LYS A 231 5.40 -12.30 -9.03
CA LYS A 231 6.05 -11.01 -9.00
C LYS A 231 6.56 -10.59 -10.37
N GLY A 232 6.76 -9.32 -10.53
CA GLY A 232 7.45 -8.68 -11.63
C GLY A 232 8.42 -7.64 -11.11
N PHE A 233 9.05 -6.95 -12.03
CA PHE A 233 9.98 -5.86 -11.72
C PHE A 233 9.59 -4.62 -12.49
N VAL A 234 9.74 -3.48 -11.86
CA VAL A 234 9.59 -2.16 -12.46
C VAL A 234 10.95 -1.48 -12.48
N THR A 235 11.36 -1.06 -13.65
CA THR A 235 12.58 -0.27 -13.86
C THR A 235 12.19 1.12 -14.34
N VAL A 236 12.61 2.13 -13.61
CA VAL A 236 12.53 3.52 -14.04
C VAL A 236 13.86 3.89 -14.65
N ASP A 237 13.87 4.11 -15.93
CA ASP A 237 15.06 4.39 -16.71
C ASP A 237 15.32 5.88 -16.90
N THR A 238 16.53 6.24 -17.30
CA THR A 238 16.72 7.54 -17.98
C THR A 238 16.01 7.49 -19.35
N PRO A 239 15.60 8.63 -19.93
CA PRO A 239 14.98 8.63 -21.26
C PRO A 239 15.80 7.89 -22.32
N ALA A 240 17.13 8.04 -22.30
CA ALA A 240 18.02 7.37 -23.24
C ALA A 240 18.11 5.86 -23.04
N ASP A 241 18.16 5.41 -21.79
CA ASP A 241 18.21 3.98 -21.47
C ASP A 241 16.88 3.29 -21.79
N TYR A 242 15.75 3.99 -21.56
CA TYR A 242 14.43 3.48 -21.94
C TYR A 242 14.29 3.28 -23.45
N GLU A 243 14.69 4.27 -24.25
CA GLU A 243 14.64 4.16 -25.73
C GLU A 243 15.54 3.02 -26.23
N LYS A 244 16.73 2.88 -25.65
CA LYS A 244 17.65 1.80 -25.97
C LYS A 244 17.02 0.43 -25.63
N TRP A 245 16.49 0.28 -24.42
CA TRP A 245 15.81 -0.95 -23.98
C TRP A 245 14.63 -1.30 -24.91
N LEU A 246 13.81 -0.32 -25.26
CA LEU A 246 12.66 -0.52 -26.15
C LEU A 246 13.07 -1.00 -27.53
N ALA A 247 14.16 -0.43 -28.08
CA ALA A 247 14.73 -0.85 -29.36
C ALA A 247 15.30 -2.27 -29.31
N GLU A 248 15.97 -2.63 -28.22
CA GLU A 248 16.49 -3.98 -27.99
C GLU A 248 15.36 -5.01 -27.92
N GLN A 249 14.28 -4.74 -27.18
CA GLN A 249 13.11 -5.63 -27.12
C GLN A 249 12.42 -5.79 -28.47
N ALA A 250 12.27 -4.72 -29.23
CA ALA A 250 11.71 -4.78 -30.57
C ALA A 250 12.58 -5.61 -31.54
N ALA A 251 13.89 -5.51 -31.43
CA ALA A 251 14.82 -6.29 -32.25
C ALA A 251 14.80 -7.79 -31.90
N GLU A 252 14.81 -8.14 -30.62
CA GLU A 252 14.73 -9.51 -30.12
C GLU A 252 13.43 -10.21 -30.60
N GLN A 253 12.30 -9.52 -30.52
CA GLN A 253 11.01 -10.07 -30.98
C GLN A 253 10.97 -10.28 -32.48
N LYS A 254 11.52 -9.37 -33.27
CA LYS A 254 11.63 -9.54 -34.72
C LYS A 254 12.51 -10.76 -35.08
N GLN A 255 13.61 -10.96 -34.35
CA GLN A 255 14.47 -12.13 -34.54
C GLN A 255 13.75 -13.43 -34.16
N ALA A 256 13.04 -13.44 -33.03
CA ALA A 256 12.26 -14.59 -32.59
C ALA A 256 11.13 -14.95 -33.57
N ALA A 257 10.46 -13.96 -34.16
CA ALA A 257 9.42 -14.16 -35.17
C ALA A 257 9.98 -14.65 -36.51
N ALA A 258 11.22 -14.32 -36.86
CA ALA A 258 11.89 -14.74 -38.08
C ALA A 258 12.58 -16.11 -37.97
N ALA A 259 12.78 -16.63 -36.75
CA ALA A 259 13.38 -17.95 -36.54
C ALA A 259 12.47 -19.05 -37.12
N PRO A 260 13.02 -20.04 -37.87
CA PRO A 260 12.26 -21.15 -38.38
C PRO A 260 11.57 -21.87 -37.22
N LYS A 261 10.25 -22.07 -37.30
CA LYS A 261 9.56 -22.95 -36.35
C LYS A 261 10.14 -24.36 -36.58
N GLU A 262 11.03 -24.81 -35.70
CA GLU A 262 11.46 -26.19 -35.70
C GLU A 262 10.24 -27.08 -35.68
N GLY A 263 10.08 -27.87 -36.72
CA GLY A 263 8.92 -28.72 -36.98
C GLY A 263 8.75 -29.67 -35.80
N GLY A 264 7.64 -29.50 -35.08
CA GLY A 264 7.14 -30.52 -34.19
C GLY A 264 6.77 -31.75 -34.99
N ASN A 265 7.72 -32.66 -35.19
CA ASN A 265 7.42 -34.02 -35.63
C ASN A 265 7.10 -34.85 -34.38
N SER A 266 5.92 -35.35 -34.41
CA SER A 266 5.32 -36.55 -33.84
C SER A 266 4.20 -36.32 -32.85
#